data_800037efad1a22b213a3090633716e3e
#
_entry.id   800037efad1a22b213a3090633716e3e
#
_cell.length_a   1.000
_cell.length_b   1.000
_cell.length_c   1.000
_cell.angle_alpha   90.00
_cell.angle_beta   90.00
_cell.angle_gamma   90.00
#
_symmetry.space_group_name_H-M   'P 1'
#
loop_
_entity.id
_entity.type
_entity.pdbx_description
1 polymer ?
#
loop_
_entity_poly.entity_id
_entity_poly.type
_entity_poly.pdbx_seq_one_letter_code
_entity_poly.pdbx_strand_id
1 'polypeptide(L)'
;SSAASDVYKRQVLVLMLGKVLKKKFGILERFCIPAPVIGGVVFAVFTCICYVTGIAEFSFDDILKEVCMVFFFTSVGFQANLKVLKSGGTAMAVFLGLVVALIICQNLLAVGLSHVLHLNPLIGMCTGSIPMVGGHGTAGAFGPVLEDFNIQGATTICTAAATFGLIAGSLVGGPLGRRLIEKQNLLSTACLLYTSP
;
A
#
# COMPACT_ATOMS: atom_id res chain seq x y z
N SER A 1 15.56 -18.81 19.40
CA SER A 1 15.91 -18.83 17.96
C SER A 1 14.95 -19.67 17.10
N SER A 2 14.26 -20.66 17.66
CA SER A 2 13.27 -21.49 16.93
C SER A 2 12.00 -20.69 16.52
N ALA A 3 11.44 -19.91 17.41
CA ALA A 3 10.20 -19.16 17.16
C ALA A 3 10.33 -18.13 16.02
N ALA A 4 11.45 -17.41 15.93
CA ALA A 4 11.69 -16.48 14.84
C ALA A 4 11.78 -17.19 13.48
N SER A 5 12.45 -18.35 13.41
CA SER A 5 12.52 -19.17 12.19
C SER A 5 11.13 -19.62 11.72
N ASP A 6 10.22 -19.93 12.62
CA ASP A 6 8.87 -20.38 12.27
C ASP A 6 7.97 -19.24 11.81
N VAL A 7 8.16 -18.01 12.33
CA VAL A 7 7.48 -16.80 11.82
C VAL A 7 7.90 -16.50 10.39
N TYR A 8 9.19 -16.55 10.07
CA TYR A 8 9.68 -16.35 8.69
C TYR A 8 9.14 -17.40 7.72
N LYS A 9 9.10 -18.65 8.12
CA LYS A 9 8.52 -19.72 7.29
C LYS A 9 7.05 -19.46 6.97
N ARG A 10 6.25 -19.01 7.96
CA ARG A 10 4.84 -18.66 7.76
C ARG A 10 4.66 -17.49 6.80
N GLN A 11 5.47 -16.44 6.92
CA GLN A 11 5.42 -15.30 6.00
C GLN A 11 5.77 -15.70 4.56
N VAL A 12 6.80 -16.53 4.38
CA VAL A 12 7.18 -17.05 3.06
C VAL A 12 6.06 -17.91 2.47
N LEU A 13 5.44 -18.76 3.27
CA LEU A 13 4.30 -19.59 2.83
C LEU A 13 3.12 -18.73 2.38
N VAL A 14 2.77 -17.69 3.11
CA VAL A 14 1.69 -16.76 2.75
C VAL A 14 2.00 -16.03 1.44
N LEU A 15 3.25 -15.61 1.24
CA LEU A 15 3.70 -14.99 -0.02
C LEU A 15 3.66 -15.98 -1.20
N MET A 16 4.09 -17.21 -0.99
CA MET A 16 4.01 -18.26 -2.01
C MET A 16 2.56 -18.59 -2.35
N LEU A 17 1.68 -18.68 -1.36
CA LEU A 17 0.25 -18.87 -1.55
C LEU A 17 -0.33 -17.73 -2.41
N GLY A 18 0.01 -16.47 -2.10
CA GLY A 18 -0.39 -15.31 -2.89
C GLY A 18 0.07 -15.37 -4.34
N LYS A 19 1.31 -15.80 -4.59
CA LYS A 19 1.85 -16.02 -5.95
C LYS A 19 1.10 -17.11 -6.70
N VAL A 20 0.83 -18.24 -6.06
CA VAL A 20 0.10 -19.37 -6.65
C VAL A 20 -1.34 -18.97 -6.99
N LEU A 21 -2.03 -18.30 -6.06
CA LEU A 21 -3.39 -17.79 -6.27
C LEU A 21 -3.45 -16.77 -7.41
N LYS A 22 -2.49 -15.84 -7.47
CA LYS A 22 -2.38 -14.87 -8.57
C LYS A 22 -2.24 -15.57 -9.92
N LYS A 23 -1.38 -16.58 -10.00
CA LYS A 23 -1.17 -17.35 -11.24
C LYS A 23 -2.37 -18.22 -11.63
N LYS A 24 -3.10 -18.75 -10.64
CA LYS A 24 -4.28 -19.60 -10.87
C LYS A 24 -5.52 -18.80 -11.29
N PHE A 25 -5.67 -17.59 -10.75
CA PHE A 25 -6.79 -16.71 -11.07
C PHE A 25 -6.32 -15.56 -11.95
N GLY A 26 -6.37 -15.72 -13.28
CA GLY A 26 -5.96 -14.71 -14.27
C GLY A 26 -6.67 -13.35 -14.12
N ILE A 27 -7.82 -13.30 -13.45
CA ILE A 27 -8.51 -12.06 -13.09
C ILE A 27 -7.64 -11.21 -12.17
N LEU A 28 -6.98 -11.80 -11.17
CA LEU A 28 -6.09 -11.09 -10.23
C LEU A 28 -4.85 -10.51 -10.93
N GLU A 29 -4.36 -11.18 -11.95
CA GLU A 29 -3.28 -10.71 -12.80
C GLU A 29 -3.72 -9.56 -13.71
N ARG A 30 -4.92 -9.67 -14.29
CA ARG A 30 -5.51 -8.63 -15.13
C ARG A 30 -5.71 -7.29 -14.40
N PHE A 31 -6.01 -7.34 -13.13
CA PHE A 31 -6.16 -6.16 -12.26
C PHE A 31 -4.85 -5.73 -11.58
N CYS A 32 -3.71 -6.32 -11.94
CA CYS A 32 -2.39 -5.97 -11.42
C CYS A 32 -2.28 -6.03 -9.88
N ILE A 33 -3.11 -6.83 -9.19
CA ILE A 33 -3.07 -6.93 -7.74
C ILE A 33 -1.76 -7.60 -7.29
N PRO A 34 -0.99 -7.00 -6.36
CA PRO A 34 0.25 -7.58 -5.88
C PRO A 34 0.03 -8.90 -5.12
N ALA A 35 0.90 -9.89 -5.35
CA ALA A 35 0.81 -11.19 -4.69
C ALA A 35 0.82 -11.11 -3.13
N PRO A 36 1.59 -10.22 -2.49
CA PRO A 36 1.53 -10.04 -1.04
C PRO A 36 0.15 -9.65 -0.51
N VAL A 37 -0.60 -8.83 -1.26
CA VAL A 37 -1.96 -8.40 -0.88
C VAL A 37 -2.92 -9.59 -0.93
N ILE A 38 -2.83 -10.41 -1.97
CA ILE A 38 -3.68 -11.60 -2.12
C ILE A 38 -3.42 -12.58 -0.98
N GLY A 39 -2.15 -12.89 -0.72
CA GLY A 39 -1.75 -13.76 0.38
C GLY A 39 -2.15 -13.20 1.75
N GLY A 40 -1.94 -11.90 1.95
CA GLY A 40 -2.30 -11.20 3.19
C GLY A 40 -3.80 -11.22 3.48
N VAL A 41 -4.64 -10.96 2.49
CA VAL A 41 -6.12 -11.01 2.64
C VAL A 41 -6.58 -12.42 2.98
N VAL A 42 -6.08 -13.45 2.29
CA VAL A 42 -6.42 -14.86 2.59
C VAL A 42 -6.01 -15.21 4.02
N PHE A 43 -4.81 -14.81 4.43
CA PHE A 43 -4.31 -15.07 5.77
C PHE A 43 -5.11 -14.28 6.84
N ALA A 44 -5.48 -13.04 6.57
CA ALA A 44 -6.32 -12.22 7.46
C ALA A 44 -7.72 -12.84 7.67
N VAL A 45 -8.33 -13.36 6.60
CA VAL A 45 -9.61 -14.09 6.70
C VAL A 45 -9.44 -15.36 7.53
N PHE A 46 -8.37 -16.11 7.31
CA PHE A 46 -8.07 -17.32 8.07
C PHE A 46 -7.87 -17.01 9.57
N THR A 47 -7.07 -16.00 9.91
CA THR A 47 -6.83 -15.60 11.31
C THR A 47 -8.10 -15.05 11.97
N CYS A 48 -8.92 -14.33 11.21
CA CYS A 48 -10.22 -13.84 11.69
C CYS A 48 -11.17 -15.02 12.04
N ILE A 49 -11.23 -16.03 11.18
CA ILE A 49 -12.04 -17.24 11.46
C ILE A 49 -11.53 -17.95 12.70
N CYS A 50 -10.21 -18.13 12.84
CA CYS A 50 -9.60 -18.76 14.02
C CYS A 50 -9.90 -17.98 15.31
N TYR A 51 -9.87 -16.65 15.24
CA TYR A 51 -10.18 -15.78 16.37
C TYR A 51 -11.65 -15.88 16.78
N VAL A 52 -12.59 -15.78 15.82
CA VAL A 52 -14.04 -15.86 16.07
C VAL A 52 -14.44 -17.24 16.60
N THR A 53 -13.80 -18.32 16.13
CA THR A 53 -14.07 -19.68 16.60
C THR A 53 -13.35 -20.02 17.91
N GLY A 54 -12.51 -19.13 18.44
CA GLY A 54 -11.77 -19.35 19.68
C GLY A 54 -10.70 -20.44 19.61
N ILE A 55 -10.30 -20.86 18.37
CA ILE A 55 -9.34 -21.96 18.18
C ILE A 55 -7.91 -21.48 18.44
N ALA A 56 -7.57 -20.26 17.99
CA ALA A 56 -6.23 -19.70 18.15
C ALA A 56 -6.25 -18.18 18.06
N GLU A 57 -5.48 -17.54 18.93
CA GLU A 57 -5.17 -16.12 18.88
C GLU A 57 -3.74 -15.94 18.36
N PHE A 58 -3.59 -15.14 17.29
CA PHE A 58 -2.31 -14.88 16.66
C PHE A 58 -1.81 -13.52 17.11
N SER A 59 -0.70 -13.51 17.85
CA SER A 59 0.06 -12.28 18.12
C SER A 59 1.21 -12.17 17.13
N PHE A 60 1.35 -11.00 16.53
CA PHE A 60 2.42 -10.70 15.56
C PHE A 60 3.42 -9.73 16.18
N ASP A 61 4.70 -10.02 15.97
CA ASP A 61 5.78 -9.13 16.34
C ASP A 61 6.09 -8.18 15.17
N ASP A 62 6.06 -6.89 15.43
CA ASP A 62 6.25 -5.83 14.44
C ASP A 62 7.72 -5.46 14.19
N ILE A 63 8.67 -5.99 14.95
CA ILE A 63 10.11 -5.65 14.86
C ILE A 63 10.62 -5.79 13.42
N LEU A 64 10.29 -6.89 12.75
CA LEU A 64 10.72 -7.12 11.38
C LEU A 64 10.13 -6.09 10.40
N LYS A 65 8.88 -5.72 10.59
CA LYS A 65 8.22 -4.68 9.77
C LYS A 65 8.95 -3.34 9.93
N GLU A 66 9.29 -2.97 11.15
CA GLU A 66 10.02 -1.72 11.45
C GLU A 66 11.41 -1.71 10.82
N VAL A 67 12.18 -2.79 10.97
CA VAL A 67 13.50 -2.92 10.36
C VAL A 67 13.40 -2.83 8.83
N CYS A 68 12.46 -3.55 8.22
CA CYS A 68 12.24 -3.50 6.77
C CYS A 68 11.82 -2.10 6.30
N MET A 69 11.00 -1.37 7.07
CA MET A 69 10.62 0.00 6.76
C MET A 69 11.83 0.94 6.78
N VAL A 70 12.70 0.82 7.77
CA VAL A 70 13.93 1.63 7.83
C VAL A 70 14.79 1.39 6.59
N PHE A 71 15.03 0.13 6.22
CA PHE A 71 15.78 -0.20 5.01
C PHE A 71 15.11 0.33 3.74
N PHE A 72 13.79 0.20 3.63
CA PHE A 72 13.03 0.68 2.50
C PHE A 72 13.16 2.21 2.34
N PHE A 73 12.84 2.98 3.38
CA PHE A 73 12.91 4.44 3.32
C PHE A 73 14.35 4.96 3.14
N THR A 74 15.32 4.30 3.74
CA THR A 74 16.74 4.61 3.53
C THR A 74 17.13 4.40 2.08
N SER A 75 16.75 3.27 1.48
CA SER A 75 17.01 2.97 0.07
C SER A 75 16.36 4.00 -0.86
N VAL A 76 15.11 4.37 -0.61
CA VAL A 76 14.40 5.41 -1.37
C VAL A 76 15.07 6.76 -1.21
N GLY A 77 15.51 7.11 0.00
CA GLY A 77 16.25 8.35 0.28
C GLY A 77 17.56 8.44 -0.49
N PHE A 78 18.33 7.35 -0.57
CA PHE A 78 19.57 7.30 -1.37
C PHE A 78 19.33 7.46 -2.87
N GLN A 79 18.18 7.02 -3.38
CA GLN A 79 17.81 7.19 -4.79
C GLN A 79 17.30 8.60 -5.10
N ALA A 80 16.91 9.37 -4.10
CA ALA A 80 16.43 10.73 -4.25
C ALA A 80 17.58 11.67 -4.70
N ASN A 81 17.71 11.86 -6.01
CA ASN A 81 18.74 12.68 -6.61
C ASN A 81 18.13 13.93 -7.28
N LEU A 82 18.48 15.11 -6.78
CA LEU A 82 18.02 16.38 -7.33
C LEU A 82 18.37 16.57 -8.81
N LYS A 83 19.47 15.95 -9.30
CA LYS A 83 19.83 16.00 -10.73
C LYS A 83 18.80 15.24 -11.57
N VAL A 84 18.35 14.07 -11.10
CA VAL A 84 17.32 13.29 -11.79
C VAL A 84 15.99 14.04 -11.77
N LEU A 85 15.63 14.67 -10.66
CA LEU A 85 14.44 15.50 -10.55
C LEU A 85 14.46 16.68 -11.54
N LYS A 86 15.61 17.37 -11.65
CA LYS A 86 15.82 18.47 -12.61
C LYS A 86 15.81 17.99 -14.06
N SER A 87 16.29 16.79 -14.35
CA SER A 87 16.28 16.24 -15.72
C SER A 87 14.87 15.91 -16.23
N GLY A 88 13.90 15.72 -15.34
CA GLY A 88 12.48 15.54 -15.66
C GLY A 88 11.79 16.81 -16.20
N GLY A 89 12.45 17.97 -16.08
CA GLY A 89 11.98 19.23 -16.64
C GLY A 89 10.61 19.68 -16.16
N THR A 90 9.92 20.41 -17.02
CA THR A 90 8.58 21.02 -16.73
C THR A 90 7.51 19.94 -16.45
N ALA A 91 7.57 18.81 -17.15
CA ALA A 91 6.60 17.73 -16.97
C ALA A 91 6.64 17.16 -15.53
N MET A 92 7.84 16.98 -14.97
CA MET A 92 8.01 16.53 -13.59
C MET A 92 7.50 17.56 -12.59
N ALA A 93 7.75 18.86 -12.83
CA ALA A 93 7.25 19.92 -11.96
C ALA A 93 5.72 20.00 -11.96
N VAL A 94 5.08 19.89 -13.12
CA VAL A 94 3.62 19.82 -13.25
C VAL A 94 3.06 18.59 -12.55
N PHE A 95 3.67 17.41 -12.75
CA PHE A 95 3.26 16.19 -12.08
C PHE A 95 3.34 16.31 -10.56
N LEU A 96 4.44 16.85 -10.03
CA LEU A 96 4.59 17.10 -8.59
C LEU A 96 3.53 18.06 -8.07
N GLY A 97 3.25 19.14 -8.79
CA GLY A 97 2.19 20.08 -8.43
C GLY A 97 0.81 19.42 -8.37
N LEU A 98 0.49 18.55 -9.33
CA LEU A 98 -0.76 17.77 -9.34
C LEU A 98 -0.86 16.80 -8.16
N VAL A 99 0.25 16.14 -7.80
CA VAL A 99 0.29 15.23 -6.63
C VAL A 99 0.07 16.01 -5.34
N VAL A 100 0.70 17.17 -5.18
CA VAL A 100 0.49 18.03 -4.00
C VAL A 100 -0.96 18.51 -3.91
N ALA A 101 -1.54 18.96 -5.02
CA ALA A 101 -2.94 19.35 -5.08
C ALA A 101 -3.88 18.17 -4.71
N LEU A 102 -3.59 16.97 -5.21
CA LEU A 102 -4.32 15.74 -4.87
C LEU A 102 -4.28 15.45 -3.38
N ILE A 103 -3.08 15.52 -2.75
CA ILE A 103 -2.90 15.33 -1.31
C ILE A 103 -3.75 16.31 -0.50
N ILE A 104 -3.72 17.59 -0.87
CA ILE A 104 -4.52 18.63 -0.21
C ILE A 104 -6.01 18.32 -0.33
N CYS A 105 -6.49 18.03 -1.54
CA CYS A 105 -7.89 17.69 -1.77
C CYS A 105 -8.33 16.44 -1.00
N GLN A 106 -7.52 15.40 -0.97
CA GLN A 106 -7.81 14.17 -0.21
C GLN A 106 -7.92 14.45 1.29
N ASN A 107 -7.00 15.23 1.86
CA ASN A 107 -7.03 15.53 3.28
C ASN A 107 -8.22 16.42 3.64
N LEU A 108 -8.53 17.44 2.83
CA LEU A 108 -9.71 18.29 3.03
C LEU A 108 -11.00 17.46 2.97
N LEU A 109 -11.11 16.56 2.01
CA LEU A 109 -12.27 15.68 1.88
C LEU A 109 -12.38 14.72 3.06
N ALA A 110 -11.27 14.11 3.48
CA ALA A 110 -11.24 13.15 4.59
C ALA A 110 -11.60 13.83 5.94
N VAL A 111 -11.03 14.99 6.22
CA VAL A 111 -11.36 15.78 7.41
C VAL A 111 -12.78 16.31 7.35
N GLY A 112 -13.23 16.83 6.19
CA GLY A 112 -14.59 17.28 6.00
C GLY A 112 -15.63 16.18 6.22
N LEU A 113 -15.37 14.98 5.68
CA LEU A 113 -16.22 13.82 5.89
C LEU A 113 -16.24 13.35 7.36
N SER A 114 -15.10 13.41 8.04
CA SER A 114 -15.03 13.12 9.48
C SER A 114 -15.91 14.07 10.30
N HIS A 115 -15.90 15.35 9.95
CA HIS A 115 -16.80 16.34 10.58
C HIS A 115 -18.28 16.01 10.35
N VAL A 116 -18.66 15.66 9.12
CA VAL A 116 -20.05 15.27 8.79
C VAL A 116 -20.49 14.03 9.56
N LEU A 117 -19.57 13.08 9.75
CA LEU A 117 -19.83 11.83 10.49
C LEU A 117 -19.66 11.97 12.00
N HIS A 118 -19.39 13.17 12.53
CA HIS A 118 -19.10 13.42 13.94
C HIS A 118 -17.95 12.58 14.50
N LEU A 119 -16.95 12.29 13.66
CA LEU A 119 -15.73 11.58 14.03
C LEU A 119 -14.60 12.54 14.31
N ASN A 120 -13.59 12.09 15.05
CA ASN A 120 -12.37 12.89 15.23
C ASN A 120 -11.69 13.16 13.87
N PRO A 121 -11.33 14.41 13.54
CA PRO A 121 -10.65 14.75 12.29
C PRO A 121 -9.37 13.95 12.00
N LEU A 122 -8.65 13.52 13.05
CA LEU A 122 -7.47 12.67 12.91
C LEU A 122 -7.80 11.27 12.39
N ILE A 123 -9.02 10.75 12.64
CA ILE A 123 -9.49 9.51 12.00
C ILE A 123 -9.63 9.71 10.49
N GLY A 124 -10.07 10.90 10.07
CA GLY A 124 -10.06 11.28 8.66
C GLY A 124 -8.65 11.22 8.05
N MET A 125 -7.64 11.68 8.75
CA MET A 125 -6.26 11.60 8.30
C MET A 125 -5.78 10.14 8.14
N CYS A 126 -6.27 9.22 9.00
CA CYS A 126 -6.00 7.78 8.87
C CYS A 126 -6.56 7.16 7.57
N THR A 127 -7.53 7.79 6.94
CA THR A 127 -8.15 7.34 5.67
C THR A 127 -7.84 8.28 4.50
N GLY A 128 -7.16 9.39 4.75
CA GLY A 128 -6.78 10.39 3.78
C GLY A 128 -5.51 10.06 3.00
N SER A 129 -4.67 11.06 2.76
CA SER A 129 -3.46 10.92 1.94
C SER A 129 -2.40 10.01 2.56
N ILE A 130 -2.36 9.84 3.88
CA ILE A 130 -1.38 8.97 4.56
C ILE A 130 -1.42 7.57 3.96
N PRO A 131 -2.54 6.82 4.00
CA PRO A 131 -2.61 5.50 3.39
C PRO A 131 -2.81 5.51 1.87
N MET A 132 -3.51 6.52 1.31
CA MET A 132 -3.92 6.50 -0.09
C MET A 132 -2.80 6.90 -1.06
N VAL A 133 -1.92 7.85 -0.67
CA VAL A 133 -0.78 8.28 -1.48
C VAL A 133 0.50 7.57 -1.04
N GLY A 134 0.74 7.48 0.25
CA GLY A 134 1.95 6.89 0.80
C GLY A 134 1.89 5.37 0.99
N GLY A 135 0.71 4.77 1.00
CA GLY A 135 0.50 3.32 1.12
C GLY A 135 0.83 2.78 2.51
N HIS A 136 1.16 1.47 2.56
CA HIS A 136 1.45 0.76 3.81
C HIS A 136 2.68 1.30 4.56
N GLY A 137 3.68 1.83 3.85
CA GLY A 137 4.88 2.39 4.46
C GLY A 137 4.56 3.60 5.33
N THR A 138 3.86 4.59 4.77
CA THR A 138 3.44 5.77 5.51
C THR A 138 2.35 5.48 6.53
N ALA A 139 1.43 4.54 6.24
CA ALA A 139 0.46 4.06 7.21
C ALA A 139 1.16 3.46 8.45
N GLY A 140 2.20 2.65 8.25
CA GLY A 140 3.00 2.08 9.33
C GLY A 140 3.84 3.09 10.09
N ALA A 141 4.31 4.16 9.43
CA ALA A 141 5.11 5.21 10.08
C ALA A 141 4.24 6.20 10.88
N PHE A 142 3.10 6.62 10.31
CA PHE A 142 2.24 7.62 10.94
C PHE A 142 1.14 7.04 11.82
N GLY A 143 0.78 5.76 11.65
CA GLY A 143 -0.21 5.10 12.49
C GLY A 143 0.12 5.20 13.98
N PRO A 144 1.29 4.74 14.43
CA PRO A 144 1.70 4.88 15.84
C PRO A 144 1.71 6.32 16.33
N VAL A 145 2.18 7.27 15.50
CA VAL A 145 2.17 8.71 15.85
C VAL A 145 0.76 9.21 16.11
N LEU A 146 -0.23 8.76 15.31
CA LEU A 146 -1.64 9.12 15.54
C LEU A 146 -2.22 8.44 16.78
N GLU A 147 -1.73 7.26 17.16
CA GLU A 147 -2.09 6.61 18.42
C GLU A 147 -1.57 7.39 19.63
N ASP A 148 -0.38 8.02 19.55
CA ASP A 148 0.15 8.94 20.57
C ASP A 148 -0.76 10.17 20.76
N PHE A 149 -1.51 10.56 19.74
CA PHE A 149 -2.57 11.59 19.83
C PHE A 149 -3.92 11.05 20.31
N ASN A 150 -3.94 9.90 21.01
CA ASN A 150 -5.12 9.23 21.57
C ASN A 150 -6.14 8.74 20.53
N ILE A 151 -5.71 8.46 19.31
CA ILE A 151 -6.55 7.81 18.30
C ILE A 151 -6.32 6.30 18.36
N GLN A 152 -7.09 5.63 19.20
CA GLN A 152 -6.98 4.17 19.37
C GLN A 152 -7.19 3.43 18.04
N GLY A 153 -6.27 2.53 17.70
CA GLY A 153 -6.33 1.72 16.49
C GLY A 153 -6.01 2.46 15.20
N ALA A 154 -5.38 3.65 15.27
CA ALA A 154 -5.01 4.43 14.09
C ALA A 154 -4.12 3.63 13.12
N THR A 155 -3.16 2.86 13.62
CA THR A 155 -2.30 1.98 12.81
C THR A 155 -3.14 0.97 12.02
N THR A 156 -4.13 0.35 12.66
CA THR A 156 -5.02 -0.62 12.02
C THR A 156 -5.90 0.05 10.96
N ILE A 157 -6.48 1.21 11.26
CA ILE A 157 -7.31 1.98 10.32
C ILE A 157 -6.48 2.40 9.11
N CYS A 158 -5.29 2.97 9.32
CA CYS A 158 -4.39 3.38 8.24
C CYS A 158 -3.99 2.19 7.35
N THR A 159 -3.65 1.06 7.93
CA THR A 159 -3.23 -0.14 7.20
C THR A 159 -4.39 -0.74 6.40
N ALA A 160 -5.59 -0.79 6.97
CA ALA A 160 -6.79 -1.24 6.27
C ALA A 160 -7.14 -0.32 5.10
N ALA A 161 -7.08 1.00 5.31
CA ALA A 161 -7.30 2.00 4.26
C ALA A 161 -6.24 1.90 3.15
N ALA A 162 -4.95 1.68 3.50
CA ALA A 162 -3.89 1.46 2.51
C ALA A 162 -4.14 0.22 1.65
N THR A 163 -4.59 -0.88 2.26
CA THR A 163 -4.94 -2.11 1.56
C THR A 163 -6.10 -1.88 0.60
N PHE A 164 -7.16 -1.21 1.07
CA PHE A 164 -8.30 -0.84 0.23
C PHE A 164 -7.87 0.07 -0.94
N GLY A 165 -7.07 1.11 -0.65
CA GLY A 165 -6.56 2.05 -1.65
C GLY A 165 -5.72 1.36 -2.73
N LEU A 166 -4.86 0.40 -2.35
CA LEU A 166 -4.05 -0.37 -3.28
C LEU A 166 -4.90 -1.25 -4.21
N ILE A 167 -5.92 -1.91 -3.65
CA ILE A 167 -6.85 -2.73 -4.43
C ILE A 167 -7.68 -1.86 -5.37
N ALA A 168 -8.33 -0.82 -4.84
CA ALA A 168 -9.16 0.09 -5.62
C ALA A 168 -8.35 0.83 -6.71
N GLY A 169 -7.16 1.31 -6.36
CA GLY A 169 -6.23 1.95 -7.29
C GLY A 169 -5.81 1.02 -8.42
N SER A 170 -5.53 -0.24 -8.13
CA SER A 170 -5.18 -1.25 -9.13
C SER A 170 -6.35 -1.58 -10.05
N LEU A 171 -7.57 -1.72 -9.48
CA LEU A 171 -8.78 -2.00 -10.24
C LEU A 171 -9.14 -0.90 -11.24
N VAL A 172 -8.92 0.36 -10.87
CA VAL A 172 -9.23 1.52 -11.73
C VAL A 172 -8.04 1.89 -12.61
N GLY A 173 -6.85 2.01 -11.99
CA GLY A 173 -5.64 2.50 -12.65
C GLY A 173 -5.08 1.54 -13.69
N GLY A 174 -5.13 0.23 -13.44
CA GLY A 174 -4.64 -0.79 -14.37
C GLY A 174 -5.33 -0.72 -15.74
N PRO A 175 -6.64 -0.89 -15.82
CA PRO A 175 -7.39 -0.81 -17.09
C PRO A 175 -7.31 0.57 -17.75
N LEU A 176 -7.33 1.65 -16.96
CA LEU A 176 -7.24 3.02 -17.48
C LEU A 176 -5.86 3.27 -18.10
N GLY A 177 -4.78 2.90 -17.40
CA GLY A 177 -3.41 3.03 -17.88
C GLY A 177 -3.20 2.24 -19.17
N ARG A 178 -3.66 0.99 -19.21
CA ARG A 178 -3.60 0.15 -20.41
C ARG A 178 -4.32 0.81 -21.59
N ARG A 179 -5.53 1.30 -21.38
CA ARG A 179 -6.32 1.98 -22.42
C ARG A 179 -5.63 3.23 -22.95
N LEU A 180 -5.00 4.01 -22.08
CA LEU A 180 -4.27 5.20 -22.49
C LEU A 180 -3.04 4.86 -23.31
N ILE A 181 -2.26 3.85 -22.89
CA ILE A 181 -1.07 3.36 -23.60
C ILE A 181 -1.45 2.84 -24.99
N GLU A 182 -2.49 2.01 -25.10
CA GLU A 182 -2.96 1.46 -26.36
C GLU A 182 -3.50 2.55 -27.31
N LYS A 183 -4.30 3.50 -26.77
CA LYS A 183 -4.90 4.58 -27.55
C LYS A 183 -3.87 5.58 -28.12
N GLN A 184 -2.81 5.83 -27.39
CA GLN A 184 -1.78 6.81 -27.76
C GLN A 184 -0.53 6.17 -28.40
N ASN A 185 -0.54 4.85 -28.65
CA ASN A 185 0.59 4.09 -29.20
C ASN A 185 1.92 4.36 -28.46
N LEU A 186 1.85 4.46 -27.11
CA LEU A 186 3.00 4.76 -26.27
C LEU A 186 3.93 3.56 -26.04
N LEU A 187 3.61 2.39 -26.60
CA LEU A 187 4.46 1.21 -26.56
C LEU A 187 5.66 1.43 -27.51
N SER A 188 6.69 2.11 -27.02
CA SER A 188 7.97 2.13 -27.71
C SER A 188 8.65 0.76 -27.54
N THR A 189 9.31 0.29 -28.60
CA THR A 189 10.06 -0.99 -28.64
C THR A 189 11.12 -1.08 -27.51
N ALA A 190 11.58 0.05 -26.98
CA ALA A 190 12.51 0.14 -25.86
C ALA A 190 11.88 -0.26 -24.50
N CYS A 191 10.56 -0.13 -24.35
CA CYS A 191 9.89 -0.50 -23.10
C CYS A 191 9.71 -2.02 -22.96
N LEU A 192 9.69 -2.76 -24.07
CA LEU A 192 9.57 -4.22 -24.09
C LEU A 192 10.85 -4.93 -23.64
N LEU A 193 12.00 -4.27 -23.71
CA LEU A 193 13.29 -4.83 -23.26
C LEU A 193 13.42 -4.90 -21.72
N TYR A 194 12.65 -4.10 -20.97
CA TYR A 194 12.70 -4.07 -19.50
C TYR A 194 11.61 -4.96 -18.83
N THR A 195 10.67 -5.51 -19.59
CA THR A 195 9.57 -6.34 -19.08
C THR A 195 9.64 -7.79 -19.56
N SER A 196 10.69 -8.17 -20.26
CA SER A 196 10.97 -9.57 -20.61
C SER A 196 11.43 -10.34 -19.36
N PRO A 197 10.80 -11.50 -19.01
CA PRO A 197 11.15 -12.30 -17.84
C PRO A 197 12.56 -12.88 -17.92
#